data_bd1c47d574db9be2b1873148dcebe4ae
#
_entry.id   bd1c47d574db9be2b1873148dcebe4ae
#
_cell.length_a   1.000
_cell.length_b   1.000
_cell.length_c   1.000
_cell.angle_alpha   90.00
_cell.angle_beta   90.00
_cell.angle_gamma   90.00
#
_symmetry.space_group_name_H-M   'P 1'
#
loop_
_entity.id
_entity.type
_entity.pdbx_description
1 polymer ?
#
loop_
_entity_poly.entity_id
_entity_poly.type
_entity_poly.pdbx_seq_one_letter_code
_entity_poly.pdbx_strand_id
1 'polypeptide(L)'
;MGLLSFLFGGSKKQDRIIEALQAGAKIVDVRTPGEFRQGHAKGAVNIPLGNLAQKTAQLQKENQPIILCCRSGARASNAASILQGVGIQSINAGA
;
A
#
# COMPACT_ATOMS: atom_id res chain seq x y z
N MET A 1 -14.09 2.45 15.59
CA MET A 1 -14.62 3.71 15.22
C MET A 1 -15.89 3.61 14.45
N GLY A 2 -16.95 3.30 15.13
CA GLY A 2 -18.24 3.09 14.52
C GLY A 2 -18.78 4.28 13.77
N LEU A 3 -18.49 5.48 14.26
CA LEU A 3 -19.03 6.69 13.63
C LEU A 3 -18.43 6.89 12.24
N LEU A 4 -17.12 6.75 12.09
CA LEU A 4 -16.45 6.94 10.83
C LEU A 4 -16.88 5.87 9.82
N SER A 5 -16.92 4.62 10.25
CA SER A 5 -17.39 3.50 9.45
C SER A 5 -18.81 3.74 8.96
N PHE A 6 -19.67 4.21 9.84
CA PHE A 6 -21.06 4.50 9.52
C PHE A 6 -21.15 5.56 8.41
N LEU A 7 -20.37 6.64 8.54
CA LEU A 7 -20.41 7.75 7.58
C LEU A 7 -19.91 7.35 6.20
N PHE A 8 -18.97 6.41 6.14
CA PHE A 8 -18.35 6.02 4.87
C PHE A 8 -18.83 4.67 4.34
N GLY A 9 -19.93 4.16 4.87
CA GLY A 9 -20.49 2.92 4.38
C GLY A 9 -19.88 1.65 4.94
N GLY A 10 -18.86 1.76 5.79
CA GLY A 10 -18.39 0.65 6.59
C GLY A 10 -17.64 -0.45 5.87
N SER A 11 -16.97 -0.18 4.75
CA SER A 11 -16.11 -1.17 4.11
C SER A 11 -14.96 -1.53 5.06
N LYS A 12 -14.77 -2.82 5.35
CA LYS A 12 -13.67 -3.27 6.21
C LYS A 12 -12.31 -2.89 5.64
N LYS A 13 -12.17 -3.01 4.34
CA LYS A 13 -10.94 -2.64 3.65
C LYS A 13 -10.66 -1.15 3.82
N GLN A 14 -11.68 -0.33 3.62
CA GLN A 14 -11.56 1.11 3.76
C GLN A 14 -11.19 1.50 5.19
N ASP A 15 -11.82 0.86 6.17
CA ASP A 15 -11.51 1.10 7.57
C ASP A 15 -10.07 0.75 7.90
N ARG A 16 -9.58 -0.36 7.37
CA ARG A 16 -8.20 -0.78 7.58
C ARG A 16 -7.21 0.20 6.98
N ILE A 17 -7.53 0.74 5.80
CA ILE A 17 -6.69 1.74 5.17
C ILE A 17 -6.64 3.01 6.01
N ILE A 18 -7.78 3.48 6.49
CA ILE A 18 -7.85 4.67 7.33
C ILE A 18 -7.04 4.46 8.61
N GLU A 19 -7.20 3.33 9.26
CA GLU A 19 -6.45 3.02 10.47
C GLU A 19 -4.95 2.98 10.21
N ALA A 20 -4.55 2.38 9.10
CA ALA A 20 -3.13 2.31 8.74
C ALA A 20 -2.55 3.70 8.49
N LEU A 21 -3.29 4.56 7.80
CA LEU A 21 -2.86 5.93 7.56
C LEU A 21 -2.68 6.70 8.87
N GLN A 22 -3.60 6.50 9.80
CA GLN A 22 -3.51 7.13 11.12
C GLN A 22 -2.31 6.63 11.91
N ALA A 23 -1.88 5.40 11.63
CA ALA A 23 -0.71 4.80 12.28
C ALA A 23 0.60 5.12 11.55
N GLY A 24 0.55 6.00 10.55
CA GLY A 24 1.76 6.41 9.85
C GLY A 24 2.16 5.50 8.71
N ALA A 25 1.19 4.90 8.02
CA ALA A 25 1.47 3.99 6.93
C ALA A 25 2.21 4.66 5.78
N LYS A 26 3.05 3.88 5.11
CA LYS A 26 3.71 4.28 3.88
C LYS A 26 2.88 3.78 2.71
N ILE A 27 2.52 4.67 1.81
CA ILE A 27 1.79 4.31 0.59
C ILE A 27 2.81 4.01 -0.49
N VAL A 28 2.80 2.79 -0.99
CA VAL A 28 3.75 2.34 -2.01
C VAL A 28 3.01 2.03 -3.29
N ASP A 29 3.34 2.79 -4.34
CA ASP A 29 2.76 2.59 -5.67
C ASP A 29 3.71 1.70 -6.44
N VAL A 30 3.23 0.51 -6.83
CA VAL A 30 4.08 -0.50 -7.49
C VAL A 30 3.95 -0.47 -9.01
N ARG A 31 3.37 0.60 -9.55
CA ARG A 31 3.30 0.80 -10.99
C ARG A 31 4.64 1.25 -11.55
N THR A 32 4.73 1.36 -12.87
CA THR A 32 5.93 1.87 -13.50
C THR A 32 6.14 3.35 -13.16
N PRO A 33 7.38 3.86 -13.25
CA PRO A 33 7.63 5.29 -13.02
C PRO A 33 6.82 6.19 -13.95
N GLY A 34 6.61 5.78 -15.19
CA GLY A 34 5.82 6.55 -16.14
C GLY A 34 4.37 6.69 -15.70
N GLU A 35 3.77 5.58 -15.26
CA GLU A 35 2.42 5.61 -14.73
C GLU A 35 2.33 6.49 -13.49
N PHE A 36 3.31 6.38 -12.61
CA PHE A 36 3.35 7.16 -11.37
C PHE A 36 3.39 8.66 -11.66
N ARG A 37 4.18 9.07 -12.64
CA ARG A 37 4.29 10.48 -13.02
C ARG A 37 2.99 11.05 -13.61
N GLN A 38 2.16 10.19 -14.18
CA GLN A 38 0.88 10.62 -14.76
C GLN A 38 -0.16 10.94 -13.69
N GLY A 39 0.08 10.53 -12.47
CA GLY A 39 -0.81 10.80 -11.34
C GLY A 39 -0.71 9.67 -10.34
N HIS A 40 -0.71 10.01 -9.06
CA HIS A 40 -0.61 9.02 -7.99
C HIS A 40 -1.23 9.58 -6.71
N ALA A 41 -1.47 8.72 -5.76
CA ALA A 41 -2.03 9.11 -4.47
C ALA A 41 -1.07 10.07 -3.75
N LYS A 42 -1.63 11.08 -3.11
CA LYS A 42 -0.84 12.05 -2.37
C LYS A 42 -0.01 11.36 -1.31
N GLY A 43 1.27 11.65 -1.29
CA GLY A 43 2.19 11.06 -0.33
C GLY A 43 2.73 9.70 -0.70
N ALA A 44 2.28 9.12 -1.82
CA ALA A 44 2.76 7.81 -2.25
C ALA A 44 4.20 7.90 -2.75
N VAL A 45 4.96 6.83 -2.50
CA VAL A 45 6.27 6.66 -3.10
C VAL A 45 6.19 5.59 -4.17
N ASN A 46 6.98 5.71 -5.20
CA ASN A 46 6.98 4.74 -6.30
C ASN A 46 8.09 3.71 -6.08
N ILE A 47 7.68 2.47 -5.89
CA ILE A 47 8.61 1.33 -5.90
C ILE A 47 8.02 0.34 -6.89
N PRO A 48 8.45 0.38 -8.15
CA PRO A 48 7.92 -0.54 -9.15
C PRO A 48 8.03 -2.00 -8.70
N LEU A 49 7.07 -2.81 -9.09
CA LEU A 49 6.99 -4.21 -8.63
C LEU A 49 8.33 -4.94 -8.85
N GLY A 50 8.97 -4.72 -10.00
CA GLY A 50 10.23 -5.38 -10.31
C GLY A 50 11.39 -5.00 -9.40
N ASN A 51 11.27 -3.89 -8.68
CA ASN A 51 12.33 -3.41 -7.78
C ASN A 51 12.00 -3.67 -6.31
N LEU A 52 10.81 -4.18 -6.02
CA LEU A 52 10.33 -4.26 -4.64
C LEU A 52 11.19 -5.20 -3.80
N ALA A 53 11.59 -6.33 -4.35
CA ALA A 53 12.40 -7.30 -3.62
C ALA A 53 13.70 -6.69 -3.09
N GLN A 54 14.26 -5.74 -3.84
CA GLN A 54 15.50 -5.07 -3.46
C GLN A 54 15.30 -4.04 -2.35
N LYS A 55 14.05 -3.65 -2.11
CA LYS A 55 13.71 -2.62 -1.12
C LYS A 55 13.18 -3.21 0.18
N THR A 56 13.02 -4.51 0.27
CA THR A 56 12.38 -5.12 1.44
C THR A 56 13.16 -4.89 2.73
N ALA A 57 14.49 -4.91 2.67
CA ALA A 57 15.30 -4.67 3.86
C ALA A 57 15.05 -3.27 4.42
N GLN A 58 14.96 -2.28 3.53
CA GLN A 58 14.70 -0.90 3.94
C GLN A 58 13.30 -0.78 4.54
N LEU A 59 12.31 -1.42 3.91
CA LEU A 59 10.94 -1.36 4.40
C LEU A 59 10.80 -2.02 5.77
N GLN A 60 11.52 -3.13 5.99
CA GLN A 60 11.55 -3.78 7.30
C GLN A 60 12.13 -2.84 8.35
N LYS A 61 13.20 -2.14 8.00
CA LYS A 61 13.88 -1.23 8.90
C LYS A 61 12.98 -0.06 9.29
N GLU A 62 12.21 0.45 8.35
CA GLU A 62 11.28 1.55 8.60
C GLU A 62 10.13 1.13 9.50
N ASN A 63 9.76 -0.14 9.43
CA ASN A 63 8.74 -0.73 10.31
C ASN A 63 7.42 0.03 10.31
N GLN A 64 6.99 0.48 9.13
CA GLN A 64 5.71 1.18 8.97
C GLN A 64 4.68 0.22 8.36
N PRO A 65 3.40 0.40 8.66
CA PRO A 65 2.36 -0.27 7.88
C PRO A 65 2.49 0.12 6.41
N ILE A 66 2.22 -0.81 5.51
CA ILE A 66 2.36 -0.57 4.07
C ILE A 66 0.98 -0.64 3.41
N ILE A 67 0.68 0.36 2.61
CA ILE A 67 -0.50 0.36 1.75
C ILE A 67 -0.01 0.29 0.31
N LEU A 68 -0.45 -0.74 -0.42
CA LEU A 68 0.00 -0.99 -1.78
C LEU A 68 -1.06 -0.51 -2.78
N CYS A 69 -0.62 0.22 -3.78
CA CYS A 69 -1.48 0.72 -4.86
C CYS A 69 -0.97 0.26 -6.21
N CYS A 70 -1.90 -0.03 -7.12
CA CYS A 70 -1.59 -0.24 -8.52
C CYS A 70 -2.85 0.10 -9.32
N ARG A 71 -2.85 -0.21 -10.61
CA ARG A 71 -3.96 0.17 -11.47
C ARG A 71 -5.20 -0.70 -11.24
N SER A 72 -5.01 -2.02 -11.13
CA SER A 72 -6.12 -2.98 -11.04
C SER A 72 -6.09 -3.83 -9.78
N GLY A 73 -5.08 -3.69 -8.96
CA GLY A 73 -4.89 -4.53 -7.78
C GLY A 73 -4.04 -5.76 -8.03
N ALA A 74 -3.83 -6.16 -9.29
CA ALA A 74 -3.05 -7.37 -9.58
C ALA A 74 -1.58 -7.23 -9.21
N ARG A 75 -0.96 -6.13 -9.60
CA ARG A 75 0.44 -5.89 -9.24
C ARG A 75 0.60 -5.69 -7.74
N ALA A 76 -0.37 -5.03 -7.10
CA ALA A 76 -0.34 -4.87 -5.65
C ALA A 76 -0.51 -6.21 -4.94
N SER A 77 -1.28 -7.13 -5.50
CA SER A 77 -1.42 -8.48 -4.95
C SER A 77 -0.09 -9.24 -5.00
N ASN A 78 0.62 -9.15 -6.14
CA ASN A 78 1.95 -9.75 -6.25
C ASN A 78 2.93 -9.10 -5.28
N ALA A 79 2.87 -7.79 -5.12
CA ALA A 79 3.71 -7.07 -4.18
C ALA A 79 3.44 -7.52 -2.75
N ALA A 80 2.17 -7.70 -2.39
CA ALA A 80 1.81 -8.18 -1.07
C ALA A 80 2.43 -9.54 -0.77
N SER A 81 2.44 -10.44 -1.77
CA SER A 81 3.06 -11.75 -1.62
C SER A 81 4.56 -11.65 -1.38
N ILE A 82 5.23 -10.75 -2.10
CA ILE A 82 6.67 -10.54 -1.90
C ILE A 82 6.94 -10.06 -0.48
N LEU A 83 6.17 -9.08 -0.01
CA LEU A 83 6.34 -8.53 1.33
C LEU A 83 6.02 -9.56 2.40
N GLN A 84 4.97 -10.35 2.21
CA GLN A 84 4.61 -11.40 3.15
C GLN A 84 5.73 -12.43 3.29
N GLY A 85 6.40 -12.72 2.20
CA GLY A 85 7.52 -13.67 2.21
C GLY A 85 8.68 -13.23 3.09
N VAL A 86 8.79 -11.95 3.41
CA VAL A 86 9.82 -11.42 4.31
C VAL A 86 9.21 -10.87 5.60
N GLY A 87 7.97 -11.24 5.90
CA GLY A 87 7.34 -10.91 7.17
C GLY A 87 6.76 -9.50 7.26
N ILE A 88 6.57 -8.83 6.14
CA ILE A 88 5.97 -7.49 6.12
C ILE A 88 4.50 -7.61 5.76
N GLN A 89 3.63 -7.08 6.62
CA GLN A 89 2.20 -7.04 6.33
C GLN A 89 1.86 -5.80 5.52
N SER A 90 0.88 -5.93 4.63
CA SER A 90 0.48 -4.84 3.78
C SER A 90 -1.02 -4.90 3.52
N ILE A 91 -1.57 -3.80 3.03
CA ILE A 91 -2.96 -3.70 2.61
C ILE A 91 -2.96 -3.39 1.12
N ASN A 92 -3.64 -4.22 0.33
CA ASN A 92 -3.81 -3.96 -1.10
C ASN A 92 -4.98 -3.01 -1.28
N ALA A 93 -4.68 -1.77 -1.63
CA ALA A 93 -5.72 -0.76 -1.85
C ALA A 93 -6.29 -0.79 -3.27
N GLY A 94 -5.66 -1.54 -4.18
CA GLY A 94 -6.10 -1.62 -5.55
C GLY A 94 -5.72 -0.39 -6.35
N ALA A 95 -6.69 0.12 -7.06
CA ALA A 95 -6.47 1.28 -7.92
C ALA A 95 -6.43 2.59 -7.15
#